data_a6c9de9d500e9b44a810cd43115f5277
#
_entry.id   a6c9de9d500e9b44a810cd43115f5277
#
_cell.length_a   1.000
_cell.length_b   1.000
_cell.length_c   1.000
_cell.angle_alpha   90.00
_cell.angle_beta   90.00
_cell.angle_gamma   90.00
#
_symmetry.space_group_name_H-M   'P 1'
#
loop_
_entity.id
_entity.type
_entity.pdbx_description
1 polymer ?
#
loop_
_entity_poly.entity_id
_entity_poly.type
_entity_poly.pdbx_seq_one_letter_code
_entity_poly.pdbx_strand_id
1 'polypeptide(L)'
;LMNIHGIMPCKSFNIEFPFVPEEYLHHFVRGYFDGDGYVKYETYTVSFVGGSYSFMNSLNQVLQNHNLPAELLNQNKHYRVILTGRKPIQLFSKWIYKDKDIYLHRKYEEFQKESLSLDQLKDRKLKRTQAAVKQRKQNFLKEYMKNKCIAKTCSILEIKEPTFKSWLKNDNQFKKDYERIHSL
;
A
#
# COMPACT_ATOMS: atom_id res chain seq x y z
N LEU A 1 31.62 17.64 17.29
CA LEU A 1 31.56 16.58 16.27
C LEU A 1 30.12 16.19 15.92
N MET A 2 29.22 15.96 16.90
CA MET A 2 27.83 15.56 16.62
C MET A 2 27.05 16.56 15.77
N ASN A 3 27.11 17.85 16.07
CA ASN A 3 26.35 18.88 15.35
C ASN A 3 26.88 19.11 13.91
N ILE A 4 28.14 18.83 13.64
CA ILE A 4 28.73 18.99 12.29
C ILE A 4 28.21 17.93 11.33
N HIS A 5 27.80 16.75 11.85
CA HIS A 5 27.27 15.64 11.06
C HIS A 5 25.73 15.50 11.17
N GLY A 6 25.03 16.52 11.67
CA GLY A 6 23.57 16.49 11.82
C GLY A 6 23.06 15.48 12.86
N ILE A 7 23.93 14.99 13.74
CA ILE A 7 23.56 14.06 14.81
C ILE A 7 23.03 14.86 15.99
N MET A 8 21.72 14.83 16.20
CA MET A 8 21.05 15.52 17.31
C MET A 8 20.53 14.53 18.33
N PRO A 9 20.54 14.86 19.64
CA PRO A 9 19.85 14.07 20.65
C PRO A 9 18.34 14.15 20.45
N CYS A 10 17.60 13.13 20.87
CA CYS A 10 16.12 13.07 20.83
C CYS A 10 15.50 13.31 19.44
N LYS A 11 16.21 12.93 18.37
CA LYS A 11 15.86 13.24 16.98
C LYS A 11 14.66 12.45 16.42
N SER A 12 14.14 11.47 17.14
CA SER A 12 13.15 10.50 16.63
C SER A 12 11.88 11.13 16.04
N PHE A 13 11.51 12.35 16.46
CA PHE A 13 10.32 13.05 15.96
C PHE A 13 10.63 14.15 14.94
N ASN A 14 11.87 14.63 14.87
CA ASN A 14 12.25 15.80 14.09
C ASN A 14 13.31 15.53 13.02
N ILE A 15 13.76 14.28 12.89
CA ILE A 15 14.75 13.93 11.87
C ILE A 15 14.16 14.14 10.48
N GLU A 16 14.95 14.74 9.60
CA GLU A 16 14.62 14.88 8.19
C GLU A 16 15.29 13.78 7.37
N PHE A 17 14.73 13.50 6.20
CA PHE A 17 15.35 12.57 5.25
C PHE A 17 16.61 13.24 4.69
N PRO A 18 17.79 12.62 4.80
CA PRO A 18 19.03 13.26 4.36
C PRO A 18 19.06 13.37 2.83
N PHE A 19 19.82 14.35 2.33
CA PHE A 19 20.17 14.35 0.91
C PHE A 19 21.07 13.14 0.62
N VAL A 20 20.59 12.27 -0.27
CA VAL A 20 21.33 11.10 -0.77
C VAL A 20 21.32 11.16 -2.29
N PRO A 21 22.51 11.16 -2.97
CA PRO A 21 22.56 11.05 -4.43
C PRO A 21 21.79 9.81 -4.92
N GLU A 22 21.16 9.92 -6.09
CA GLU A 22 20.27 8.90 -6.65
C GLU A 22 20.95 7.52 -6.77
N GLU A 23 22.20 7.50 -7.16
CA GLU A 23 23.00 6.29 -7.29
C GLU A 23 23.18 5.51 -5.99
N TYR A 24 23.14 6.20 -4.83
CA TYR A 24 23.32 5.59 -3.50
C TYR A 24 22.00 5.42 -2.73
N LEU A 25 20.89 5.87 -3.29
CA LEU A 25 19.61 5.92 -2.59
C LEU A 25 19.12 4.52 -2.17
N HIS A 26 19.32 3.53 -3.04
CA HIS A 26 18.99 2.13 -2.73
C HIS A 26 19.86 1.55 -1.60
N HIS A 27 21.13 1.94 -1.49
CA HIS A 27 21.98 1.56 -0.36
C HIS A 27 21.52 2.17 0.95
N PHE A 28 21.14 3.47 0.93
CA PHE A 28 20.59 4.15 2.09
C PHE A 28 19.28 3.49 2.56
N VAL A 29 18.35 3.26 1.63
CA VAL A 29 17.07 2.62 1.96
C VAL A 29 17.27 1.17 2.42
N ARG A 30 18.24 0.43 1.85
CA ARG A 30 18.62 -0.89 2.34
C ARG A 30 19.12 -0.85 3.78
N GLY A 31 20.05 0.04 4.10
CA GLY A 31 20.56 0.18 5.47
C GLY A 31 19.47 0.51 6.46
N TYR A 32 18.57 1.45 6.13
CA TYR A 32 17.43 1.77 6.96
C TYR A 32 16.44 0.60 7.08
N PHE A 33 16.17 -0.11 5.97
CA PHE A 33 15.34 -1.30 5.97
C PHE A 33 15.93 -2.42 6.82
N ASP A 34 17.21 -2.68 6.67
CA ASP A 34 17.90 -3.74 7.42
C ASP A 34 17.94 -3.45 8.92
N GLY A 35 18.07 -2.18 9.34
CA GLY A 35 17.96 -1.76 10.74
C GLY A 35 16.52 -1.89 11.26
N ASP A 36 15.63 -1.06 10.77
CA ASP A 36 14.30 -0.80 11.35
C ASP A 36 13.12 -1.29 10.50
N GLY A 37 13.36 -1.77 9.28
CA GLY A 37 12.30 -2.26 8.40
C GLY A 37 11.75 -3.61 8.82
N TYR A 38 10.54 -3.88 8.41
CA TYR A 38 9.86 -5.17 8.60
C TYR A 38 9.49 -5.78 7.25
N VAL A 39 9.65 -7.08 7.12
CA VAL A 39 9.17 -7.88 5.98
C VAL A 39 8.52 -9.16 6.46
N LYS A 40 7.43 -9.55 5.80
CA LYS A 40 6.81 -10.86 5.95
C LYS A 40 6.27 -11.32 4.60
N TYR A 41 6.84 -12.41 4.09
CA TYR A 41 6.46 -12.92 2.77
C TYR A 41 5.01 -13.44 2.76
N GLU A 42 4.56 -14.15 3.79
CA GLU A 42 3.23 -14.75 3.84
C GLU A 42 2.09 -13.72 3.73
N THR A 43 2.34 -12.48 4.17
CA THR A 43 1.39 -11.38 4.06
C THR A 43 1.72 -10.42 2.91
N TYR A 44 2.79 -10.69 2.17
CA TYR A 44 3.32 -9.82 1.11
C TYR A 44 3.45 -8.36 1.56
N THR A 45 4.10 -8.19 2.71
CA THR A 45 4.18 -6.88 3.37
C THR A 45 5.62 -6.50 3.66
N VAL A 46 5.98 -5.27 3.28
CA VAL A 46 7.16 -4.53 3.74
C VAL A 46 6.66 -3.30 4.45
N SER A 47 7.25 -2.94 5.58
CA SER A 47 6.91 -1.68 6.24
C SER A 47 8.07 -1.07 7.02
N PHE A 48 7.99 0.25 7.19
CA PHE A 48 8.88 1.06 8.00
C PHE A 48 8.04 1.80 9.04
N VAL A 49 8.58 2.02 10.22
CA VAL A 49 7.93 2.78 11.28
C VAL A 49 8.87 3.86 11.76
N GLY A 50 8.38 5.09 11.89
CA GLY A 50 9.19 6.22 12.35
C GLY A 50 8.35 7.29 13.05
N GLY A 51 8.97 8.07 13.92
CA GLY A 51 8.32 9.17 14.66
C GLY A 51 8.22 10.47 13.86
N SER A 52 9.14 10.71 12.91
CA SER A 52 9.17 11.93 12.11
C SER A 52 8.28 11.82 10.89
N TYR A 53 7.29 12.71 10.77
CA TYR A 53 6.45 12.83 9.57
C TYR A 53 7.28 13.19 8.35
N SER A 54 8.17 14.19 8.49
CA SER A 54 9.01 14.67 7.37
C SER A 54 9.84 13.53 6.77
N PHE A 55 10.54 12.77 7.61
CA PHE A 55 11.34 11.64 7.18
C PHE A 55 10.49 10.56 6.49
N MET A 56 9.38 10.15 7.12
CA MET A 56 8.54 9.07 6.61
C MET A 56 7.79 9.46 5.33
N ASN A 57 7.40 10.74 5.21
CA ASN A 57 6.80 11.25 3.98
C ASN A 57 7.81 11.28 2.83
N SER A 58 9.04 11.73 3.07
CA SER A 58 10.11 11.70 2.07
C SER A 58 10.47 10.28 1.65
N LEU A 59 10.56 9.34 2.60
CA LEU A 59 10.75 7.92 2.30
C LEU A 59 9.63 7.37 1.41
N ASN A 60 8.38 7.72 1.72
CA ASN A 60 7.23 7.31 0.91
C ASN A 60 7.31 7.85 -0.53
N GLN A 61 7.70 9.12 -0.69
CA GLN A 61 7.91 9.73 -2.00
C GLN A 61 9.05 9.05 -2.79
N VAL A 62 10.16 8.75 -2.12
CA VAL A 62 11.28 8.00 -2.72
C VAL A 62 10.79 6.67 -3.26
N LEU A 63 10.05 5.90 -2.48
CA LEU A 63 9.52 4.61 -2.93
C LEU A 63 8.56 4.77 -4.12
N GLN A 64 7.67 5.77 -4.08
CA GLN A 64 6.73 6.04 -5.17
C GLN A 64 7.44 6.46 -6.46
N ASN A 65 8.49 7.27 -6.38
CA ASN A 65 9.32 7.68 -7.53
C ASN A 65 10.03 6.48 -8.20
N HIS A 66 10.29 5.42 -7.43
CA HIS A 66 10.80 4.14 -7.95
C HIS A 66 9.69 3.17 -8.38
N ASN A 67 8.48 3.65 -8.65
CA ASN A 67 7.32 2.85 -9.06
C ASN A 67 6.91 1.77 -8.03
N LEU A 68 7.21 2.00 -6.76
CA LEU A 68 6.79 1.16 -5.65
C LEU A 68 5.53 1.76 -5.01
N PRO A 69 4.36 1.09 -5.04
CA PRO A 69 3.10 1.65 -4.55
C PRO A 69 3.05 1.66 -3.03
N ALA A 70 3.90 2.47 -2.40
CA ALA A 70 3.96 2.67 -0.97
C ALA A 70 2.84 3.61 -0.50
N GLU A 71 2.35 3.39 0.71
CA GLU A 71 1.32 4.19 1.38
C GLU A 71 1.87 4.69 2.73
N LEU A 72 1.69 5.98 3.02
CA LEU A 72 2.00 6.57 4.32
C LEU A 72 0.75 6.56 5.21
N LEU A 73 0.84 5.90 6.36
CA LEU A 73 -0.23 5.79 7.35
C LEU A 73 0.15 6.58 8.61
N ASN A 74 -0.78 7.39 9.13
CA ASN A 74 -0.66 8.02 10.43
C ASN A 74 -1.31 7.12 11.51
N GLN A 75 -0.54 6.73 12.53
CA GLN A 75 -0.97 5.83 13.61
C GLN A 75 -0.87 6.52 14.99
N ASN A 76 -1.42 7.73 15.11
CA ASN A 76 -1.48 8.57 16.32
C ASN A 76 -0.13 8.94 16.94
N LYS A 77 0.73 7.97 17.25
CA LYS A 77 2.04 8.18 17.92
C LYS A 77 3.24 8.03 16.96
N HIS A 78 3.02 7.49 15.78
CA HIS A 78 4.07 7.24 14.79
C HIS A 78 3.49 7.15 13.38
N TYR A 79 4.36 7.23 12.41
CA TYR A 79 4.03 7.09 11.00
C TYR A 79 4.54 5.74 10.50
N ARG A 80 3.78 5.14 9.60
CA ARG A 80 4.17 3.89 8.94
C ARG A 80 4.12 4.07 7.44
N VAL A 81 5.23 3.79 6.77
CA VAL A 81 5.25 3.58 5.32
C VAL A 81 5.10 2.08 5.07
N ILE A 82 4.11 1.70 4.28
CA ILE A 82 3.79 0.30 4.00
C ILE A 82 3.74 0.04 2.50
N LEU A 83 4.34 -1.06 2.09
CA LEU A 83 4.29 -1.61 0.75
C LEU A 83 3.67 -3.00 0.83
N THR A 84 2.59 -3.21 0.09
CA THR A 84 1.87 -4.50 0.13
C THR A 84 1.61 -5.03 -1.26
N GLY A 85 1.68 -6.34 -1.40
CA GLY A 85 1.43 -7.06 -2.64
C GLY A 85 2.66 -7.86 -3.07
N ARG A 86 2.41 -9.02 -3.69
CA ARG A 86 3.43 -9.99 -4.06
C ARG A 86 4.47 -9.39 -5.01
N LYS A 87 4.05 -8.79 -6.12
CA LYS A 87 4.94 -8.13 -7.08
C LYS A 87 5.63 -6.87 -6.50
N PRO A 88 4.93 -5.95 -5.80
CA PRO A 88 5.57 -4.78 -5.19
C PRO A 88 6.71 -5.11 -4.24
N ILE A 89 6.57 -6.11 -3.35
CA ILE A 89 7.65 -6.46 -2.43
C ILE A 89 8.85 -7.07 -3.16
N GLN A 90 8.65 -7.78 -4.27
CA GLN A 90 9.74 -8.30 -5.10
C GLN A 90 10.44 -7.20 -5.89
N LEU A 91 9.72 -6.21 -6.41
CA LEU A 91 10.31 -5.02 -7.03
C LEU A 91 11.15 -4.24 -6.01
N PHE A 92 10.63 -4.07 -4.78
CA PHE A 92 11.37 -3.44 -3.69
C PHE A 92 12.67 -4.21 -3.38
N SER A 93 12.60 -5.52 -3.21
CA SER A 93 13.77 -6.38 -2.98
C SER A 93 14.81 -6.23 -4.10
N LYS A 94 14.37 -6.30 -5.38
CA LYS A 94 15.25 -6.15 -6.53
C LYS A 94 15.95 -4.79 -6.53
N TRP A 95 15.28 -3.74 -6.11
CA TRP A 95 15.86 -2.40 -6.06
C TRP A 95 16.86 -2.23 -4.93
N ILE A 96 16.51 -2.55 -3.67
CA ILE A 96 17.40 -2.32 -2.52
C ILE A 96 18.59 -3.28 -2.46
N TYR A 97 18.46 -4.48 -3.04
CA TYR A 97 19.51 -5.50 -3.04
C TYR A 97 20.24 -5.61 -4.38
N LYS A 98 20.07 -4.63 -5.27
CA LYS A 98 20.68 -4.59 -6.62
C LYS A 98 22.19 -4.85 -6.58
N ASP A 99 22.93 -4.10 -5.74
CA ASP A 99 24.40 -4.20 -5.60
C ASP A 99 24.72 -4.46 -4.11
N LYS A 100 24.22 -5.59 -3.58
CA LYS A 100 24.34 -5.91 -2.16
C LYS A 100 25.70 -6.49 -1.82
N ASP A 101 26.47 -5.77 -1.01
CA ASP A 101 27.67 -6.30 -0.34
C ASP A 101 27.36 -6.61 1.13
N ILE A 102 26.83 -5.62 1.85
CA ILE A 102 26.44 -5.73 3.24
C ILE A 102 24.91 -5.66 3.33
N TYR A 103 24.30 -6.69 3.91
CA TYR A 103 22.85 -6.77 4.07
C TYR A 103 22.46 -7.76 5.18
N LEU A 104 21.25 -7.61 5.72
CA LEU A 104 20.73 -8.50 6.76
C LEU A 104 20.12 -9.77 6.14
N HIS A 105 20.86 -10.87 6.21
CA HIS A 105 20.54 -12.15 5.55
C HIS A 105 19.11 -12.63 5.80
N ARG A 106 18.66 -12.63 7.07
CA ARG A 106 17.30 -13.06 7.45
C ARG A 106 16.18 -12.28 6.75
N LYS A 107 16.36 -10.98 6.46
CA LYS A 107 15.38 -10.18 5.74
C LYS A 107 15.43 -10.43 4.23
N TYR A 108 16.62 -10.63 3.69
CA TYR A 108 16.79 -11.00 2.29
C TYR A 108 16.14 -12.35 1.99
N GLU A 109 16.31 -13.36 2.87
CA GLU A 109 15.72 -14.69 2.73
C GLU A 109 14.19 -14.66 2.68
N GLU A 110 13.52 -13.70 3.36
CA GLU A 110 12.07 -13.53 3.24
C GLU A 110 11.63 -13.28 1.78
N PHE A 111 12.40 -12.54 1.01
CA PHE A 111 12.09 -12.28 -0.39
C PHE A 111 12.43 -13.49 -1.30
N GLN A 112 13.40 -14.33 -0.90
CA GLN A 112 13.79 -15.52 -1.65
C GLN A 112 12.76 -16.66 -1.57
N LYS A 113 11.75 -16.54 -0.70
CA LYS A 113 10.60 -17.46 -0.66
C LYS A 113 9.72 -17.38 -1.92
N GLU A 114 9.88 -16.33 -2.73
CA GLU A 114 9.17 -16.16 -4.00
C GLU A 114 9.77 -17.06 -5.08
N SER A 115 8.94 -17.94 -5.63
CA SER A 115 9.34 -18.90 -6.68
C SER A 115 9.04 -18.41 -8.10
N LEU A 116 8.20 -17.38 -8.24
CA LEU A 116 7.81 -16.85 -9.55
C LEU A 116 8.69 -15.68 -9.96
N SER A 117 8.97 -15.58 -11.26
CA SER A 117 9.63 -14.40 -11.82
C SER A 117 8.72 -13.16 -11.75
N LEU A 118 9.32 -11.96 -11.78
CA LEU A 118 8.55 -10.70 -11.75
C LEU A 118 7.50 -10.60 -12.86
N ASP A 119 7.78 -11.16 -14.04
CA ASP A 119 6.87 -11.12 -15.18
C ASP A 119 5.65 -12.02 -14.99
N GLN A 120 5.78 -13.07 -14.19
CA GLN A 120 4.68 -13.96 -13.83
C GLN A 120 3.83 -13.38 -12.69
N LEU A 121 4.34 -12.42 -11.94
CA LEU A 121 3.63 -11.80 -10.83
C LEU A 121 2.63 -10.76 -11.35
N LYS A 122 1.38 -10.89 -10.90
CA LYS A 122 0.31 -9.93 -11.23
C LYS A 122 0.49 -8.64 -10.44
N ASP A 123 0.18 -7.52 -11.08
CA ASP A 123 0.12 -6.24 -10.39
C ASP A 123 -0.95 -6.25 -9.31
N ARG A 124 -0.67 -5.52 -8.21
CA ARG A 124 -1.66 -5.34 -7.16
C ARG A 124 -2.88 -4.62 -7.72
N LYS A 125 -4.05 -5.20 -7.56
CA LYS A 125 -5.29 -4.47 -7.81
C LYS A 125 -5.38 -3.35 -6.78
N LEU A 126 -5.26 -2.10 -7.23
CA LEU A 126 -5.43 -0.94 -6.37
C LEU A 126 -6.76 -1.04 -5.63
N LYS A 127 -6.76 -0.83 -4.32
CA LYS A 127 -8.00 -0.65 -3.56
C LYS A 127 -8.74 0.54 -4.17
N ARG A 128 -9.99 0.34 -4.55
CA ARG A 128 -10.80 1.43 -5.05
C ARG A 128 -10.93 2.49 -3.98
N THR A 129 -10.74 3.75 -4.35
CA THR A 129 -10.97 4.88 -3.45
C THR A 129 -12.41 4.88 -2.95
N GLN A 130 -12.66 5.47 -1.78
CA GLN A 130 -14.03 5.61 -1.24
C GLN A 130 -14.96 6.30 -2.24
N ALA A 131 -14.45 7.32 -2.96
CA ALA A 131 -15.20 8.01 -4.02
C ALA A 131 -15.57 7.06 -5.17
N ALA A 132 -14.65 6.24 -5.64
CA ALA A 132 -14.91 5.24 -6.69
C ALA A 132 -15.90 4.16 -6.25
N VAL A 133 -15.85 3.74 -4.97
CA VAL A 133 -16.82 2.80 -4.41
C VAL A 133 -18.20 3.44 -4.30
N LYS A 134 -18.29 4.70 -3.84
CA LYS A 134 -19.56 5.46 -3.76
C LYS A 134 -20.18 5.60 -5.15
N GLN A 135 -19.41 6.01 -6.13
CA GLN A 135 -19.87 6.13 -7.52
C GLN A 135 -20.39 4.79 -8.07
N ARG A 136 -19.68 3.70 -7.79
CA ARG A 136 -20.09 2.36 -8.23
C ARG A 136 -21.40 1.92 -7.61
N LYS A 137 -21.64 2.22 -6.33
CA LYS A 137 -22.93 1.99 -5.65
C LYS A 137 -24.05 2.79 -6.27
N GLN A 138 -23.82 4.07 -6.57
CA GLN A 138 -24.80 4.93 -7.23
C GLN A 138 -25.15 4.41 -8.64
N ASN A 139 -24.15 4.01 -9.41
CA ASN A 139 -24.37 3.41 -10.75
C ASN A 139 -25.18 2.10 -10.66
N PHE A 140 -24.91 1.28 -9.63
CA PHE A 140 -25.70 0.08 -9.38
C PHE A 140 -27.18 0.40 -9.15
N LEU A 141 -27.50 1.35 -8.27
CA LEU A 141 -28.88 1.74 -7.99
C LEU A 141 -29.59 2.30 -9.22
N LYS A 142 -28.90 3.14 -10.00
CA LYS A 142 -29.45 3.68 -11.27
C LYS A 142 -29.77 2.56 -12.27
N GLU A 143 -28.88 1.59 -12.44
CA GLU A 143 -29.12 0.50 -13.39
C GLU A 143 -30.15 -0.49 -12.88
N TYR A 144 -30.18 -0.75 -11.55
CA TYR A 144 -31.21 -1.57 -10.91
C TYR A 144 -32.63 -0.98 -11.06
N MET A 145 -32.78 0.34 -11.00
CA MET A 145 -34.06 1.02 -11.26
C MET A 145 -34.65 0.69 -12.63
N LYS A 146 -33.80 0.48 -13.64
CA LYS A 146 -34.24 0.23 -15.01
C LYS A 146 -34.70 -1.22 -15.23
N ASN A 147 -34.04 -2.19 -14.61
CA ASN A 147 -34.24 -3.61 -14.95
C ASN A 147 -34.77 -4.47 -13.79
N LYS A 148 -34.78 -3.95 -12.57
CA LYS A 148 -35.28 -4.61 -11.34
C LYS A 148 -34.72 -6.03 -11.11
N CYS A 149 -33.58 -6.37 -11.71
CA CYS A 149 -32.95 -7.68 -11.62
C CYS A 149 -31.49 -7.56 -11.14
N ILE A 150 -31.18 -8.14 -9.97
CA ILE A 150 -29.85 -8.07 -9.35
C ILE A 150 -28.82 -8.75 -10.26
N ALA A 151 -29.09 -9.96 -10.72
CA ALA A 151 -28.14 -10.73 -11.56
C ALA A 151 -27.79 -9.97 -12.84
N LYS A 152 -28.79 -9.41 -13.52
CA LYS A 152 -28.62 -8.60 -14.73
C LYS A 152 -27.82 -7.33 -14.48
N THR A 153 -28.15 -6.60 -13.40
CA THR A 153 -27.43 -5.39 -12.97
C THR A 153 -25.96 -5.71 -12.64
N CYS A 154 -25.73 -6.80 -11.92
CA CYS A 154 -24.40 -7.27 -11.60
C CYS A 154 -23.57 -7.61 -12.85
N SER A 155 -24.18 -8.28 -13.82
CA SER A 155 -23.54 -8.62 -15.09
C SER A 155 -23.18 -7.36 -15.91
N ILE A 156 -24.11 -6.43 -16.08
CA ILE A 156 -23.92 -5.19 -16.86
C ILE A 156 -22.77 -4.33 -16.27
N LEU A 157 -22.69 -4.26 -14.94
CA LEU A 157 -21.70 -3.41 -14.24
C LEU A 157 -20.44 -4.18 -13.81
N GLU A 158 -20.30 -5.42 -14.23
CA GLU A 158 -19.19 -6.30 -13.83
C GLU A 158 -18.97 -6.34 -12.31
N ILE A 159 -20.08 -6.44 -11.56
CA ILE A 159 -20.09 -6.53 -10.11
C ILE A 159 -20.39 -7.96 -9.71
N LYS A 160 -19.53 -8.56 -8.90
CA LYS A 160 -19.79 -9.89 -8.35
C LYS A 160 -20.92 -9.81 -7.32
N GLU A 161 -21.88 -10.75 -7.34
CA GLU A 161 -22.97 -10.79 -6.36
C GLU A 161 -22.51 -10.75 -4.89
N PRO A 162 -21.43 -11.43 -4.47
CA PRO A 162 -20.91 -11.30 -3.11
C PRO A 162 -20.51 -9.86 -2.74
N THR A 163 -20.08 -9.04 -3.71
CA THR A 163 -19.78 -7.61 -3.49
C THR A 163 -21.05 -6.83 -3.21
N PHE A 164 -22.11 -7.07 -3.96
CA PHE A 164 -23.44 -6.47 -3.72
C PHE A 164 -23.97 -6.86 -2.33
N LYS A 165 -23.93 -8.16 -1.97
CA LYS A 165 -24.32 -8.64 -0.65
C LYS A 165 -23.51 -7.99 0.48
N SER A 166 -22.21 -7.80 0.27
CA SER A 166 -21.36 -7.07 1.23
C SER A 166 -21.76 -5.61 1.39
N TRP A 167 -22.18 -4.93 0.32
CA TRP A 167 -22.68 -3.55 0.42
C TRP A 167 -23.96 -3.46 1.23
N LEU A 168 -24.92 -4.37 0.98
CA LEU A 168 -26.16 -4.45 1.76
C LEU A 168 -25.91 -4.70 3.27
N LYS A 169 -24.89 -5.52 3.57
CA LYS A 169 -24.55 -5.85 4.97
C LYS A 169 -23.83 -4.70 5.69
N ASN A 170 -22.92 -4.01 5.00
CA ASN A 170 -21.95 -3.12 5.63
C ASN A 170 -22.21 -1.62 5.37
N ASP A 171 -23.23 -1.26 4.60
CA ASP A 171 -23.59 0.12 4.29
C ASP A 171 -25.09 0.36 4.45
N ASN A 172 -25.46 0.89 5.62
CA ASN A 172 -26.85 1.16 5.95
C ASN A 172 -27.52 2.16 5.01
N GLN A 173 -26.78 3.14 4.46
CA GLN A 173 -27.35 4.11 3.53
C GLN A 173 -27.66 3.45 2.18
N PHE A 174 -26.71 2.67 1.65
CA PHE A 174 -26.93 1.91 0.43
C PHE A 174 -28.09 0.93 0.56
N LYS A 175 -28.22 0.26 1.72
CA LYS A 175 -29.32 -0.65 2.00
C LYS A 175 -30.69 0.07 1.94
N LYS A 176 -30.83 1.21 2.61
CA LYS A 176 -32.06 2.03 2.59
C LYS A 176 -32.42 2.50 1.18
N ASP A 177 -31.43 2.97 0.42
CA ASP A 177 -31.65 3.43 -0.96
C ASP A 177 -32.07 2.26 -1.87
N TYR A 178 -31.47 1.10 -1.70
CA TYR A 178 -31.84 -0.12 -2.43
C TYR A 178 -33.28 -0.58 -2.09
N GLU A 179 -33.62 -0.66 -0.80
CA GLU A 179 -34.96 -1.07 -0.33
C GLU A 179 -36.03 -0.12 -0.85
N ARG A 180 -35.79 1.19 -0.82
CA ARG A 180 -36.73 2.19 -1.39
C ARG A 180 -36.94 1.99 -2.89
N ILE A 181 -35.91 1.65 -3.66
CA ILE A 181 -36.03 1.40 -5.10
C ILE A 181 -36.67 0.04 -5.38
N HIS A 182 -36.46 -0.94 -4.52
CA HIS A 182 -37.01 -2.29 -4.65
C HIS A 182 -38.54 -2.31 -4.38
N SER A 183 -39.04 -1.44 -3.50
CA SER A 183 -40.45 -1.32 -3.15
C SER A 183 -41.27 -0.49 -4.13
N LEU A 184 -40.69 0.16 -5.11
CA LEU A 184 -41.31 0.87 -6.23
C LEU A 184 -41.53 -0.09 -7.43
#